data_ee7ed987cdcbd5ae662e7df4dd16399c
#
_entry.id   ee7ed987cdcbd5ae662e7df4dd16399c
#
_cell.length_a   1.000
_cell.length_b   1.000
_cell.length_c   1.000
_cell.angle_alpha   90.00
_cell.angle_beta   90.00
_cell.angle_gamma   90.00
#
_symmetry.space_group_name_H-M   'P 1'
#
loop_
_entity.id
_entity.type
_entity.pdbx_description
1 polymer ?
#
loop_
_entity_poly.entity_id
_entity_poly.type
_entity_poly.pdbx_seq_one_letter_code
_entity_poly.pdbx_strand_id
1 'polypeptide(L)'
;MSLHLYSLLFFILTACGSKAEQVTDEIPESIVETEVLVNPKGKTVAERFLPPKGFTRATPAENSFSAYLQNFSLKPHGAQVHYYNGAVKPNDNIYDAVLDIDVGKRDLQQCADAVMRLRAEYLFEQKRYDAIHFNFTSGFRADYSKWRQGYRVQVKGNDCTWIKKAAASTSYTSFKDYLQVVFTYAGTISLEKEMKAVSMDDLQIGDVFIKGGSPGHAVIVVDMVTNDKTGEKLFLLAQSYMPAQEIQILKNPMNPGISPWYSTNFSGPLFTPEWTFQRSHLKRF
;
A
#
# COMPACT_ATOMS: atom_id res chain seq x y z
N MET A 1 65.20 -65.32 6.36
CA MET A 1 65.46 -66.25 7.48
C MET A 1 64.81 -65.71 8.74
N SER A 2 64.06 -66.55 9.34
CA SER A 2 63.45 -66.59 10.70
C SER A 2 61.97 -66.22 10.74
N LEU A 3 61.19 -67.28 10.73
CA LEU A 3 59.79 -67.39 11.16
C LEU A 3 59.72 -67.13 12.69
N HIS A 4 58.71 -66.35 13.09
CA HIS A 4 58.16 -66.57 14.44
C HIS A 4 56.64 -66.56 14.38
N LEU A 5 56.17 -67.75 14.72
CA LEU A 5 54.81 -68.20 14.99
C LEU A 5 54.34 -67.64 16.32
N TYR A 6 53.22 -66.95 16.42
CA TYR A 6 52.54 -66.68 17.66
C TYR A 6 51.06 -67.11 17.62
N SER A 7 50.75 -67.91 18.58
CA SER A 7 49.55 -68.64 18.89
C SER A 7 48.34 -67.75 19.11
N LEU A 8 47.22 -68.14 18.51
CA LEU A 8 45.90 -67.54 18.70
C LEU A 8 45.27 -68.10 20.00
N LEU A 9 44.96 -67.26 20.94
CA LEU A 9 44.15 -67.61 22.12
C LEU A 9 42.75 -67.03 21.93
N PHE A 10 41.75 -67.92 21.74
CA PHE A 10 40.34 -67.53 21.67
C PHE A 10 39.75 -67.31 23.08
N PHE A 11 39.32 -66.10 23.37
CA PHE A 11 38.47 -65.81 24.54
C PHE A 11 37.03 -65.66 24.09
N ILE A 12 36.18 -66.55 24.48
CA ILE A 12 34.73 -66.46 24.30
C ILE A 12 34.18 -65.61 25.48
N LEU A 13 33.74 -64.40 25.15
CA LEU A 13 32.96 -63.57 26.06
C LEU A 13 31.47 -63.67 25.72
N THR A 14 30.70 -64.30 26.59
CA THR A 14 29.25 -64.32 26.57
C THR A 14 28.72 -62.95 26.99
N ALA A 15 28.18 -62.15 26.04
CA ALA A 15 27.51 -60.91 26.32
C ALA A 15 26.03 -61.14 26.59
N CYS A 16 25.58 -60.89 27.83
CA CYS A 16 24.16 -60.73 28.15
C CYS A 16 23.62 -59.48 27.48
N GLY A 17 22.70 -59.71 26.52
CA GLY A 17 21.98 -58.59 25.87
C GLY A 17 20.88 -58.05 26.77
N SER A 18 21.03 -56.86 27.31
CA SER A 18 19.95 -56.04 27.80
C SER A 18 19.38 -55.26 26.59
N LYS A 19 18.13 -55.53 26.22
CA LYS A 19 17.37 -54.69 25.26
C LYS A 19 17.15 -53.31 25.90
N ALA A 20 17.85 -52.30 25.41
CA ALA A 20 17.46 -50.91 25.64
C ALA A 20 16.23 -50.62 24.76
N GLU A 21 15.11 -50.39 25.42
CA GLU A 21 13.90 -49.84 24.78
C GLU A 21 14.21 -48.39 24.41
N GLN A 22 14.35 -48.10 23.12
CA GLN A 22 14.41 -46.73 22.61
C GLN A 22 13.01 -46.12 22.72
N VAL A 23 12.83 -45.32 23.76
CA VAL A 23 11.69 -44.36 23.81
C VAL A 23 12.02 -43.29 22.81
N THR A 24 11.40 -43.35 21.62
CA THR A 24 11.36 -42.23 20.67
C THR A 24 10.34 -41.24 21.23
N ASP A 25 10.83 -40.21 21.94
CA ASP A 25 10.04 -39.00 22.21
C ASP A 25 9.74 -38.36 20.84
N GLU A 26 8.60 -38.71 20.27
CA GLU A 26 8.00 -37.93 19.18
C GLU A 26 7.61 -36.58 19.79
N ILE A 27 8.44 -35.54 19.55
CA ILE A 27 8.08 -34.17 19.80
C ILE A 27 6.90 -33.90 18.82
N PRO A 28 5.69 -33.59 19.33
CA PRO A 28 4.60 -33.27 18.42
C PRO A 28 5.00 -32.03 17.64
N GLU A 29 5.18 -32.20 16.34
CA GLU A 29 5.35 -31.10 15.40
C GLU A 29 4.09 -30.25 15.51
N SER A 30 4.18 -29.17 16.27
CA SER A 30 3.09 -28.20 16.37
C SER A 30 2.88 -27.65 14.97
N ILE A 31 1.83 -28.10 14.29
CA ILE A 31 1.37 -27.53 13.04
C ILE A 31 1.05 -26.07 13.35
N VAL A 32 1.98 -25.17 13.04
CA VAL A 32 1.73 -23.73 13.06
C VAL A 32 0.75 -23.49 11.92
N GLU A 33 -0.54 -23.45 12.28
CA GLU A 33 -1.61 -23.12 11.33
C GLU A 33 -1.34 -21.71 10.80
N THR A 34 -0.85 -21.62 9.56
CA THR A 34 -0.55 -20.33 8.93
C THR A 34 -1.87 -19.60 8.72
N GLU A 35 -2.02 -18.47 9.37
CA GLU A 35 -3.24 -17.66 9.29
C GLU A 35 -3.47 -17.16 7.87
N VAL A 36 -4.68 -17.35 7.33
CA VAL A 36 -5.05 -16.89 6.00
C VAL A 36 -5.48 -15.42 6.08
N LEU A 37 -4.62 -14.51 5.65
CA LEU A 37 -4.88 -13.06 5.65
C LEU A 37 -5.39 -12.52 4.32
N VAL A 38 -5.34 -13.31 3.25
CA VAL A 38 -5.78 -12.92 1.91
C VAL A 38 -6.89 -13.86 1.43
N ASN A 39 -8.05 -13.30 1.13
CA ASN A 39 -9.17 -14.01 0.48
C ASN A 39 -9.12 -13.80 -1.03
N PRO A 40 -8.73 -14.80 -1.85
CA PRO A 40 -8.61 -14.64 -3.30
C PRO A 40 -9.92 -14.27 -4.01
N LYS A 41 -11.06 -14.54 -3.38
CA LYS A 41 -12.41 -14.27 -3.92
C LYS A 41 -12.92 -12.86 -3.58
N GLY A 42 -12.29 -12.16 -2.64
CA GLY A 42 -12.66 -10.80 -2.25
C GLY A 42 -12.48 -9.84 -3.43
N LYS A 43 -13.45 -8.97 -3.66
CA LYS A 43 -13.50 -8.03 -4.78
C LYS A 43 -13.15 -6.60 -4.37
N THR A 44 -13.16 -6.31 -3.09
CA THR A 44 -12.81 -5.00 -2.53
C THR A 44 -11.63 -5.14 -1.58
N VAL A 45 -11.05 -4.02 -1.16
CA VAL A 45 -9.95 -4.00 -0.19
C VAL A 45 -10.36 -4.76 1.07
N ALA A 46 -11.51 -4.42 1.66
CA ALA A 46 -11.98 -5.04 2.89
C ALA A 46 -12.33 -6.53 2.75
N GLU A 47 -12.82 -6.97 1.59
CA GLU A 47 -13.14 -8.38 1.35
C GLU A 47 -11.89 -9.22 1.07
N ARG A 48 -10.87 -8.64 0.41
CA ARG A 48 -9.63 -9.32 0.04
C ARG A 48 -8.72 -9.54 1.23
N PHE A 49 -8.58 -8.56 2.13
CA PHE A 49 -7.62 -8.60 3.22
C PHE A 49 -8.35 -8.82 4.55
N LEU A 50 -8.19 -10.03 5.09
CA LEU A 50 -8.85 -10.44 6.33
C LEU A 50 -8.10 -9.87 7.54
N PRO A 51 -8.82 -9.42 8.60
CA PRO A 51 -8.19 -9.06 9.85
C PRO A 51 -7.43 -10.24 10.47
N PRO A 52 -6.20 -10.07 10.96
CA PRO A 52 -5.53 -11.10 11.73
C PRO A 52 -6.30 -11.45 13.01
N LYS A 53 -6.06 -12.66 13.56
CA LYS A 53 -6.72 -13.15 14.77
C LYS A 53 -6.59 -12.14 15.93
N GLY A 54 -7.72 -11.80 16.52
CA GLY A 54 -7.79 -10.83 17.63
C GLY A 54 -7.86 -9.37 17.18
N PHE A 55 -7.91 -9.10 15.87
CA PHE A 55 -8.15 -7.77 15.33
C PHE A 55 -9.53 -7.67 14.71
N THR A 56 -10.16 -6.52 14.86
CA THR A 56 -11.47 -6.20 14.30
C THR A 56 -11.38 -4.97 13.40
N ARG A 57 -12.16 -4.97 12.31
CA ARG A 57 -12.28 -3.82 11.40
C ARG A 57 -13.44 -2.96 11.86
N ALA A 58 -13.16 -1.70 12.21
CA ALA A 58 -14.21 -0.74 12.49
C ALA A 58 -15.01 -0.43 11.21
N THR A 59 -16.33 -0.36 11.33
CA THR A 59 -17.20 0.10 10.24
C THR A 59 -17.06 1.62 10.12
N PRO A 60 -16.55 2.14 9.00
CA PRO A 60 -16.43 3.58 8.82
C PRO A 60 -17.81 4.22 8.64
N ALA A 61 -17.91 5.53 8.89
CA ALA A 61 -19.12 6.27 8.60
C ALA A 61 -19.47 6.16 7.11
N GLU A 62 -20.76 5.96 6.82
CA GLU A 62 -21.26 5.89 5.46
C GLU A 62 -20.85 7.12 4.64
N ASN A 63 -20.54 6.92 3.37
CA ASN A 63 -20.09 7.97 2.46
C ASN A 63 -18.80 8.72 2.91
N SER A 64 -18.05 8.18 3.87
CA SER A 64 -16.73 8.71 4.25
C SER A 64 -15.63 8.29 3.27
N PHE A 65 -14.51 9.02 3.29
CA PHE A 65 -13.34 8.62 2.49
C PHE A 65 -12.78 7.26 2.92
N SER A 66 -12.87 6.95 4.22
CA SER A 66 -12.48 5.64 4.75
C SER A 66 -13.36 4.52 4.19
N ALA A 67 -14.69 4.71 4.14
CA ALA A 67 -15.61 3.75 3.54
C ALA A 67 -15.32 3.56 2.04
N TYR A 68 -15.05 4.64 1.31
CA TYR A 68 -14.67 4.61 -0.09
C TYR A 68 -13.43 3.77 -0.34
N LEU A 69 -12.37 3.96 0.46
CA LEU A 69 -11.10 3.22 0.32
C LEU A 69 -11.24 1.74 0.67
N GLN A 70 -11.94 1.41 1.77
CA GLN A 70 -12.19 0.01 2.16
C GLN A 70 -13.02 -0.75 1.12
N ASN A 71 -13.99 -0.09 0.49
CA ASN A 71 -14.85 -0.68 -0.53
C ASN A 71 -14.30 -0.51 -1.95
N PHE A 72 -13.08 0.02 -2.10
CA PHE A 72 -12.49 0.19 -3.43
C PHE A 72 -12.30 -1.16 -4.12
N SER A 73 -12.75 -1.23 -5.38
CA SER A 73 -12.67 -2.45 -6.19
C SER A 73 -11.23 -2.85 -6.48
N LEU A 74 -10.96 -4.14 -6.42
CA LEU A 74 -9.69 -4.75 -6.76
C LEU A 74 -9.80 -5.57 -8.05
N LYS A 75 -8.76 -5.59 -8.82
CA LYS A 75 -8.59 -6.55 -9.91
C LYS A 75 -8.61 -7.98 -9.38
N PRO A 76 -8.84 -8.99 -10.23
CA PRO A 76 -8.78 -10.40 -9.84
C PRO A 76 -7.49 -10.71 -9.08
N HIS A 77 -7.56 -11.65 -8.13
CA HIS A 77 -6.37 -12.07 -7.38
C HIS A 77 -5.28 -12.56 -8.32
N GLY A 78 -4.02 -12.18 -8.06
CA GLY A 78 -2.88 -12.47 -8.92
C GLY A 78 -2.74 -11.55 -10.14
N ALA A 79 -3.59 -10.51 -10.28
CA ALA A 79 -3.42 -9.53 -11.33
C ALA A 79 -2.07 -8.81 -11.22
N GLN A 80 -1.38 -8.68 -12.35
CA GLN A 80 -0.11 -7.99 -12.43
C GLN A 80 -0.31 -6.49 -12.55
N VAL A 81 0.63 -5.71 -11.97
CA VAL A 81 0.68 -4.26 -12.13
C VAL A 81 1.20 -3.89 -13.52
N HIS A 82 0.50 -3.00 -14.20
CA HIS A 82 0.92 -2.46 -15.49
C HIS A 82 1.35 -1.00 -15.36
N TYR A 83 2.35 -0.66 -16.16
CA TYR A 83 2.72 0.73 -16.39
C TYR A 83 1.72 1.41 -17.35
N TYR A 84 1.76 2.75 -17.41
CA TYR A 84 0.92 3.57 -18.30
C TYR A 84 1.02 3.18 -19.79
N ASN A 85 2.10 2.56 -20.20
CA ASN A 85 2.34 2.09 -21.57
C ASN A 85 1.91 0.63 -21.81
N GLY A 86 1.31 -0.03 -20.81
CA GLY A 86 0.83 -1.41 -20.87
C GLY A 86 1.88 -2.47 -20.54
N ALA A 87 3.14 -2.11 -20.34
CA ALA A 87 4.16 -3.08 -19.93
C ALA A 87 3.90 -3.54 -18.48
N VAL A 88 4.19 -4.81 -18.19
CA VAL A 88 4.07 -5.39 -16.86
C VAL A 88 5.23 -4.93 -15.99
N LYS A 89 4.94 -4.60 -14.71
CA LYS A 89 5.97 -4.33 -13.71
C LYS A 89 6.73 -5.61 -13.39
N PRO A 90 8.06 -5.67 -13.57
CA PRO A 90 8.82 -6.91 -13.45
C PRO A 90 8.96 -7.41 -12.01
N ASN A 91 8.85 -6.52 -11.00
CA ASN A 91 8.90 -6.90 -9.60
C ASN A 91 7.48 -7.04 -9.04
N ASP A 92 6.95 -8.27 -9.04
CA ASP A 92 5.61 -8.63 -8.56
C ASP A 92 5.60 -9.07 -7.08
N ASN A 93 6.76 -9.29 -6.47
CA ASN A 93 6.84 -9.75 -5.07
C ASN A 93 6.74 -8.62 -4.03
N ILE A 94 6.28 -7.44 -4.40
CA ILE A 94 6.18 -6.26 -3.54
C ILE A 94 4.74 -5.85 -3.23
N TYR A 95 3.75 -6.50 -3.85
CA TYR A 95 2.33 -6.20 -3.69
C TYR A 95 1.48 -7.48 -3.65
N ASP A 96 0.27 -7.38 -3.11
CA ASP A 96 -0.70 -8.48 -3.00
C ASP A 96 -1.97 -8.25 -3.82
N ALA A 97 -2.26 -7.02 -4.21
CA ALA A 97 -3.42 -6.69 -5.03
C ALA A 97 -3.22 -5.40 -5.82
N VAL A 98 -4.03 -5.25 -6.86
CA VAL A 98 -4.07 -4.07 -7.74
C VAL A 98 -5.46 -3.45 -7.66
N LEU A 99 -5.55 -2.14 -7.43
CA LEU A 99 -6.81 -1.40 -7.47
C LEU A 99 -7.36 -1.37 -8.90
N ASP A 100 -8.67 -1.56 -9.05
CA ASP A 100 -9.33 -1.54 -10.35
C ASP A 100 -9.64 -0.10 -10.79
N ILE A 101 -8.58 0.62 -11.13
CA ILE A 101 -8.63 1.99 -11.64
C ILE A 101 -7.54 2.18 -12.71
N ASP A 102 -7.89 2.80 -13.82
CA ASP A 102 -6.95 3.00 -14.92
C ASP A 102 -5.83 4.00 -14.56
N VAL A 103 -4.61 3.71 -14.98
CA VAL A 103 -3.45 4.60 -14.81
C VAL A 103 -3.39 5.71 -15.88
N GLY A 104 -4.22 5.61 -16.92
CA GLY A 104 -4.16 6.47 -18.09
C GLY A 104 -3.08 6.04 -19.09
N LYS A 105 -2.84 6.89 -20.11
CA LYS A 105 -1.92 6.59 -21.23
C LYS A 105 -0.65 7.46 -21.24
N ARG A 106 -0.41 8.21 -20.18
CA ARG A 106 0.73 9.12 -20.04
C ARG A 106 1.49 8.81 -18.78
N ASP A 107 2.80 9.04 -18.77
CA ASP A 107 3.62 8.92 -17.58
C ASP A 107 3.36 10.09 -16.61
N LEU A 108 2.18 10.09 -15.98
CA LEU A 108 1.73 11.16 -15.09
C LEU A 108 1.25 10.66 -13.72
N GLN A 109 0.37 9.64 -13.68
CA GLN A 109 -0.17 9.15 -12.41
C GLN A 109 0.90 8.36 -11.63
N GLN A 110 1.84 9.08 -11.02
CA GLN A 110 2.89 8.52 -10.18
C GLN A 110 2.45 8.51 -8.70
N CYS A 111 3.37 8.41 -7.74
CA CYS A 111 3.05 8.16 -6.32
C CYS A 111 2.11 9.20 -5.68
N ALA A 112 2.42 10.49 -5.76
CA ALA A 112 1.57 11.55 -5.22
C ALA A 112 0.26 11.70 -6.01
N ASP A 113 0.34 11.47 -7.33
CA ASP A 113 -0.81 11.59 -8.22
C ASP A 113 -1.86 10.51 -7.94
N ALA A 114 -1.43 9.31 -7.56
CA ALA A 114 -2.32 8.24 -7.11
C ALA A 114 -3.10 8.64 -5.85
N VAL A 115 -2.44 9.27 -4.88
CA VAL A 115 -3.09 9.80 -3.68
C VAL A 115 -4.10 10.89 -4.04
N MET A 116 -3.70 11.85 -4.87
CA MET A 116 -4.58 12.91 -5.37
C MET A 116 -5.74 12.34 -6.17
N ARG A 117 -5.49 11.32 -7.00
CA ARG A 117 -6.51 10.61 -7.77
C ARG A 117 -7.58 10.01 -6.88
N LEU A 118 -7.21 9.18 -5.89
CA LEU A 118 -8.15 8.52 -5.00
C LEU A 118 -8.99 9.54 -4.21
N ARG A 119 -8.36 10.62 -3.73
CA ARG A 119 -9.09 11.70 -3.05
C ARG A 119 -10.06 12.42 -3.95
N ALA A 120 -9.65 12.74 -5.17
CA ALA A 120 -10.47 13.45 -6.14
C ALA A 120 -11.65 12.62 -6.65
N GLU A 121 -11.43 11.31 -6.91
CA GLU A 121 -12.48 10.37 -7.32
C GLU A 121 -13.58 10.26 -6.25
N TYR A 122 -13.18 10.08 -4.98
CA TYR A 122 -14.11 10.09 -3.87
C TYR A 122 -14.97 11.37 -3.84
N LEU A 123 -14.33 12.53 -3.90
CA LEU A 123 -15.04 13.81 -3.87
C LEU A 123 -15.93 14.03 -5.10
N PHE A 124 -15.50 13.54 -6.26
CA PHE A 124 -16.28 13.59 -7.49
C PHE A 124 -17.53 12.72 -7.41
N GLU A 125 -17.40 11.49 -6.94
CA GLU A 125 -18.51 10.56 -6.71
C GLU A 125 -19.56 11.14 -5.73
N GLN A 126 -19.07 11.78 -4.65
CA GLN A 126 -19.92 12.47 -3.68
C GLN A 126 -20.47 13.82 -4.20
N LYS A 127 -20.19 14.20 -5.45
CA LYS A 127 -20.56 15.49 -6.06
C LYS A 127 -20.08 16.73 -5.27
N ARG A 128 -19.04 16.53 -4.46
CA ARG A 128 -18.40 17.58 -3.65
C ARG A 128 -17.36 18.34 -4.47
N TYR A 129 -17.76 18.81 -5.64
CA TYR A 129 -16.89 19.39 -6.63
C TYR A 129 -16.09 20.60 -6.17
N ASP A 130 -16.65 21.41 -5.26
CA ASP A 130 -15.98 22.58 -4.72
C ASP A 130 -14.89 22.23 -3.70
N ALA A 131 -14.89 21.00 -3.18
CA ALA A 131 -13.83 20.48 -2.31
C ALA A 131 -12.64 19.90 -3.11
N ILE A 132 -12.77 19.71 -4.42
CA ILE A 132 -11.68 19.17 -5.27
C ILE A 132 -10.74 20.30 -5.65
N HIS A 133 -9.54 20.29 -5.11
CA HIS A 133 -8.45 21.18 -5.48
C HIS A 133 -7.12 20.57 -5.13
N PHE A 134 -6.06 20.99 -5.82
CA PHE A 134 -4.67 20.65 -5.51
C PHE A 134 -3.78 21.82 -5.90
N ASN A 135 -2.72 22.06 -5.12
CA ASN A 135 -1.77 23.11 -5.44
C ASN A 135 -0.68 22.57 -6.38
N PHE A 136 -0.34 23.33 -7.39
CA PHE A 136 0.84 23.11 -8.19
C PHE A 136 2.11 23.36 -7.38
N THR A 137 3.23 22.87 -7.83
CA THR A 137 4.53 23.13 -7.17
C THR A 137 4.86 24.63 -7.10
N SER A 138 4.34 25.42 -8.05
CA SER A 138 4.43 26.88 -8.04
C SER A 138 3.59 27.57 -6.94
N GLY A 139 2.73 26.82 -6.24
CA GLY A 139 1.77 27.34 -5.25
C GLY A 139 0.41 27.73 -5.84
N PHE A 140 0.23 27.66 -7.16
CA PHE A 140 -1.07 27.95 -7.79
C PHE A 140 -2.11 26.91 -7.38
N ARG A 141 -3.26 27.37 -6.87
CA ARG A 141 -4.38 26.50 -6.51
C ARG A 141 -5.25 26.18 -7.73
N ALA A 142 -5.24 24.93 -8.13
CA ALA A 142 -6.04 24.40 -9.22
C ALA A 142 -7.40 23.91 -8.71
N ASP A 143 -8.42 24.79 -8.71
CA ASP A 143 -9.77 24.45 -8.26
C ASP A 143 -10.58 23.76 -9.37
N TYR A 144 -11.13 22.58 -9.10
CA TYR A 144 -12.03 21.91 -10.04
C TYR A 144 -13.32 22.70 -10.29
N SER A 145 -13.79 23.46 -9.31
CA SER A 145 -14.94 24.37 -9.48
C SER A 145 -14.75 25.40 -10.59
N LYS A 146 -13.54 25.90 -10.81
CA LYS A 146 -13.17 26.76 -11.95
C LYS A 146 -13.13 25.95 -13.26
N TRP A 147 -12.51 24.78 -13.23
CA TRP A 147 -12.40 23.92 -14.40
C TRP A 147 -13.78 23.53 -14.96
N ARG A 148 -14.71 23.06 -14.10
CA ARG A 148 -16.07 22.67 -14.50
C ARG A 148 -16.88 23.82 -15.10
N GLN A 149 -16.56 25.07 -14.78
CA GLN A 149 -17.16 26.25 -15.37
C GLN A 149 -16.57 26.58 -16.76
N GLY A 150 -15.60 25.80 -17.25
CA GLY A 150 -14.96 25.97 -18.54
C GLY A 150 -13.69 26.82 -18.53
N TYR A 151 -13.16 27.13 -17.34
CA TYR A 151 -11.82 27.72 -17.24
C TYR A 151 -10.76 26.65 -17.46
N ARG A 152 -9.60 27.05 -17.94
CA ARG A 152 -8.40 26.23 -18.08
C ARG A 152 -7.20 26.98 -17.53
N VAL A 153 -6.22 26.24 -16.98
CA VAL A 153 -5.00 26.87 -16.50
C VAL A 153 -4.09 27.19 -17.67
N GLN A 154 -3.67 28.43 -17.76
CA GLN A 154 -2.58 28.86 -18.64
C GLN A 154 -1.31 28.97 -17.78
N VAL A 155 -0.25 28.26 -18.18
CA VAL A 155 1.04 28.28 -17.53
C VAL A 155 2.03 29.03 -18.41
N LYS A 156 2.74 30.01 -17.80
CA LYS A 156 3.84 30.76 -18.41
C LYS A 156 5.00 30.79 -17.43
N GLY A 157 5.96 29.88 -17.59
CA GLY A 157 7.00 29.67 -16.58
C GLY A 157 6.37 29.22 -15.27
N ASN A 158 6.59 29.97 -14.19
CA ASN A 158 5.99 29.71 -12.87
C ASN A 158 4.63 30.39 -12.66
N ASP A 159 4.24 31.30 -13.58
CA ASP A 159 2.99 32.02 -13.47
C ASP A 159 1.83 31.18 -14.04
N CYS A 160 0.78 31.04 -13.24
CA CYS A 160 -0.42 30.31 -13.60
C CYS A 160 -1.63 31.21 -13.51
N THR A 161 -2.49 31.19 -14.53
CA THR A 161 -3.73 31.99 -14.57
C THR A 161 -4.90 31.17 -15.10
N TRP A 162 -6.10 31.50 -14.64
CA TRP A 162 -7.33 30.94 -15.19
C TRP A 162 -7.80 31.71 -16.41
N ILE A 163 -8.01 31.02 -17.54
CA ILE A 163 -8.59 31.61 -18.74
C ILE A 163 -9.85 30.84 -19.14
N LYS A 164 -10.90 31.57 -19.56
CA LYS A 164 -12.12 30.97 -20.10
C LYS A 164 -11.83 30.41 -21.49
N LYS A 165 -11.92 29.08 -21.68
CA LYS A 165 -11.48 28.44 -22.93
C LYS A 165 -12.40 27.32 -23.40
N ALA A 166 -13.36 26.87 -22.60
CA ALA A 166 -14.26 25.78 -22.95
C ALA A 166 -15.67 26.04 -22.43
N ALA A 167 -16.64 25.26 -22.90
CA ALA A 167 -17.96 25.20 -22.28
C ALA A 167 -17.87 24.61 -20.86
N ALA A 168 -18.85 24.93 -20.01
CA ALA A 168 -18.97 24.30 -18.72
C ALA A 168 -19.25 22.80 -18.89
N SER A 169 -18.64 21.97 -18.03
CA SER A 169 -18.79 20.51 -18.06
C SER A 169 -18.55 19.88 -16.71
N THR A 170 -19.41 18.91 -16.34
CA THR A 170 -19.25 18.03 -15.19
C THR A 170 -19.04 16.59 -15.61
N SER A 171 -18.73 16.33 -16.89
CA SER A 171 -18.48 14.97 -17.37
C SER A 171 -17.23 14.38 -16.75
N TYR A 172 -17.22 13.06 -16.57
CA TYR A 172 -16.07 12.34 -16.05
C TYR A 172 -14.83 12.50 -16.95
N THR A 173 -15.00 12.58 -18.26
CA THR A 173 -13.90 12.88 -19.20
C THR A 173 -13.26 14.23 -18.88
N SER A 174 -14.06 15.29 -18.70
CA SER A 174 -13.54 16.61 -18.33
C SER A 174 -12.85 16.61 -16.96
N PHE A 175 -13.35 15.81 -16.01
CA PHE A 175 -12.70 15.61 -14.72
C PHE A 175 -11.33 14.91 -14.86
N LYS A 176 -11.23 13.88 -15.69
CA LYS A 176 -9.94 13.23 -15.99
C LYS A 176 -8.95 14.19 -16.68
N ASP A 177 -9.42 15.06 -17.58
CA ASP A 177 -8.58 16.09 -18.19
C ASP A 177 -8.04 17.09 -17.15
N TYR A 178 -8.88 17.47 -16.16
CA TYR A 178 -8.43 18.29 -15.03
C TYR A 178 -7.32 17.58 -14.25
N LEU A 179 -7.52 16.31 -13.91
CA LEU A 179 -6.52 15.54 -13.17
C LEU A 179 -5.20 15.40 -13.93
N GLN A 180 -5.22 15.25 -15.25
CA GLN A 180 -3.99 15.24 -16.04
C GLN A 180 -3.21 16.56 -15.92
N VAL A 181 -3.91 17.71 -15.87
CA VAL A 181 -3.26 19.00 -15.64
C VAL A 181 -2.70 19.07 -14.22
N VAL A 182 -3.43 18.61 -13.21
CA VAL A 182 -2.94 18.54 -11.84
C VAL A 182 -1.65 17.68 -11.78
N PHE A 183 -1.66 16.48 -12.32
CA PHE A 183 -0.51 15.55 -12.31
C PHE A 183 0.71 16.09 -13.10
N THR A 184 0.49 17.04 -14.03
CA THR A 184 1.60 17.68 -14.76
C THR A 184 2.35 18.69 -13.90
N TYR A 185 1.66 19.37 -12.98
CA TYR A 185 2.22 20.53 -12.26
C TYR A 185 2.26 20.40 -10.74
N ALA A 186 1.54 19.44 -10.16
CA ALA A 186 1.60 19.08 -8.75
C ALA A 186 2.57 17.89 -8.55
N GLY A 187 2.83 17.55 -7.30
CA GLY A 187 3.67 16.39 -6.95
C GLY A 187 3.84 16.30 -5.44
N THR A 188 4.80 15.48 -4.98
CA THR A 188 5.02 15.26 -3.53
C THR A 188 5.30 16.56 -2.76
N ILE A 189 6.03 17.51 -3.35
CA ILE A 189 6.37 18.80 -2.70
C ILE A 189 5.12 19.63 -2.42
N SER A 190 4.23 19.78 -3.40
CA SER A 190 3.02 20.57 -3.24
C SER A 190 2.00 19.86 -2.35
N LEU A 191 1.83 18.55 -2.53
CA LEU A 191 0.87 17.76 -1.75
C LEU A 191 1.26 17.72 -0.26
N GLU A 192 2.55 17.51 0.07
CA GLU A 192 3.03 17.53 1.45
C GLU A 192 2.73 18.86 2.15
N LYS A 193 2.84 19.98 1.43
CA LYS A 193 2.57 21.32 1.96
C LYS A 193 1.08 21.58 2.22
N GLU A 194 0.20 20.95 1.44
CA GLU A 194 -1.25 21.08 1.60
C GLU A 194 -1.78 20.28 2.80
N MET A 195 -1.09 19.20 3.14
CA MET A 195 -1.54 18.25 4.15
C MET A 195 -1.06 18.64 5.56
N LYS A 196 -1.85 18.30 6.57
CA LYS A 196 -1.54 18.54 8.00
C LYS A 196 -0.80 17.36 8.58
N ALA A 197 0.21 17.61 9.41
CA ALA A 197 0.90 16.56 10.16
C ALA A 197 -0.06 15.88 11.16
N VAL A 198 0.09 14.57 11.32
CA VAL A 198 -0.72 13.72 12.21
C VAL A 198 0.22 12.83 13.02
N SER A 199 -0.12 12.52 14.27
CA SER A 199 0.63 11.57 15.06
C SER A 199 0.27 10.13 14.63
N MET A 200 1.18 9.17 14.89
CA MET A 200 0.90 7.75 14.61
C MET A 200 -0.26 7.20 15.46
N ASP A 201 -0.48 7.76 16.65
CA ASP A 201 -1.57 7.34 17.55
C ASP A 201 -2.95 7.72 16.97
N ASP A 202 -2.99 8.81 16.17
CA ASP A 202 -4.17 9.32 15.49
C ASP A 202 -4.35 8.76 14.08
N LEU A 203 -3.53 7.78 13.66
CA LEU A 203 -3.58 7.19 12.32
C LEU A 203 -5.00 6.76 11.95
N GLN A 204 -5.43 7.14 10.73
CA GLN A 204 -6.74 6.82 10.15
C GLN A 204 -6.61 6.39 8.69
N ILE A 205 -7.63 5.69 8.19
CA ILE A 205 -7.76 5.40 6.76
C ILE A 205 -7.89 6.71 5.99
N GLY A 206 -7.09 6.84 4.92
CA GLY A 206 -6.98 8.06 4.13
C GLY A 206 -5.80 8.95 4.51
N ASP A 207 -5.09 8.66 5.61
CA ASP A 207 -3.83 9.29 5.93
C ASP A 207 -2.73 8.86 4.96
N VAL A 208 -1.72 9.68 4.80
CA VAL A 208 -0.67 9.52 3.80
C VAL A 208 0.71 9.65 4.44
N PHE A 209 1.55 8.66 4.25
CA PHE A 209 2.98 8.85 4.47
C PHE A 209 3.55 9.51 3.23
N ILE A 210 4.06 10.73 3.38
CA ILE A 210 4.57 11.53 2.28
C ILE A 210 5.89 12.22 2.63
N LYS A 211 6.86 12.09 1.73
CA LYS A 211 8.11 12.83 1.74
C LYS A 211 8.18 13.65 0.47
N GLY A 212 8.02 14.97 0.60
CA GLY A 212 8.18 15.92 -0.49
C GLY A 212 9.65 16.04 -0.91
N GLY A 213 9.90 16.07 -2.20
CA GLY A 213 11.26 16.21 -2.72
C GLY A 213 11.46 15.63 -4.11
N SER A 214 12.74 15.65 -4.54
CA SER A 214 13.24 14.95 -5.71
C SER A 214 14.59 14.32 -5.32
N PRO A 215 14.59 13.04 -4.92
CA PRO A 215 13.46 12.13 -4.89
C PRO A 215 12.44 12.43 -3.78
N GLY A 216 11.18 12.06 -4.03
CA GLY A 216 10.07 12.10 -3.07
C GLY A 216 9.15 10.92 -3.30
N HIS A 217 8.34 10.56 -2.29
CA HIS A 217 7.39 9.46 -2.41
C HIS A 217 6.16 9.66 -1.52
N ALA A 218 5.05 8.98 -1.87
CA ALA A 218 3.81 8.98 -1.11
C ALA A 218 3.12 7.62 -1.18
N VAL A 219 2.58 7.17 -0.03
CA VAL A 219 1.71 6.00 0.09
C VAL A 219 0.51 6.35 0.96
N ILE A 220 -0.65 5.75 0.68
CA ILE A 220 -1.91 6.05 1.37
C ILE A 220 -2.37 4.85 2.18
N VAL A 221 -2.89 5.11 3.39
CA VAL A 221 -3.56 4.11 4.23
C VAL A 221 -4.95 3.83 3.67
N VAL A 222 -5.22 2.59 3.27
CA VAL A 222 -6.48 2.22 2.60
C VAL A 222 -7.40 1.36 3.44
N ASP A 223 -6.87 0.72 4.49
CA ASP A 223 -7.66 -0.06 5.45
C ASP A 223 -6.96 -0.10 6.81
N MET A 224 -7.74 -0.38 7.87
CA MET A 224 -7.25 -0.49 9.24
C MET A 224 -8.07 -1.47 10.07
N VAL A 225 -7.38 -2.17 10.98
CA VAL A 225 -7.97 -3.04 12.00
C VAL A 225 -7.35 -2.75 13.36
N THR A 226 -8.08 -3.00 14.43
CA THR A 226 -7.63 -2.72 15.80
C THR A 226 -7.79 -3.98 16.66
N ASN A 227 -6.84 -4.23 17.52
CA ASN A 227 -6.93 -5.26 18.55
C ASN A 227 -7.64 -4.67 19.77
N ASP A 228 -8.83 -5.18 20.09
CA ASP A 228 -9.68 -4.64 21.14
C ASP A 228 -9.09 -4.80 22.56
N LYS A 229 -8.11 -5.72 22.73
CA LYS A 229 -7.47 -5.96 24.03
C LYS A 229 -6.23 -5.09 24.26
N THR A 230 -5.44 -4.86 23.21
CA THR A 230 -4.16 -4.15 23.30
C THR A 230 -4.22 -2.72 22.80
N GLY A 231 -5.24 -2.38 22.01
CA GLY A 231 -5.33 -1.11 21.30
C GLY A 231 -4.40 -0.99 20.08
N GLU A 232 -3.63 -2.04 19.78
CA GLU A 232 -2.75 -2.06 18.60
C GLU A 232 -3.56 -1.93 17.33
N LYS A 233 -3.06 -1.11 16.42
CA LYS A 233 -3.66 -0.90 15.10
C LYS A 233 -2.77 -1.52 14.03
N LEU A 234 -3.40 -2.19 13.07
CA LEU A 234 -2.74 -2.61 11.83
C LEU A 234 -3.38 -1.87 10.65
N PHE A 235 -2.61 -1.61 9.60
CA PHE A 235 -3.05 -0.85 8.44
C PHE A 235 -2.49 -1.40 7.14
N LEU A 236 -3.21 -1.17 6.03
CA LEU A 236 -2.77 -1.48 4.69
C LEU A 236 -2.32 -0.22 3.97
N LEU A 237 -1.29 -0.35 3.15
CA LEU A 237 -0.74 0.73 2.33
C LEU A 237 -0.97 0.47 0.85
N ALA A 238 -1.33 1.54 0.12
CA ALA A 238 -1.38 1.53 -1.34
C ALA A 238 -0.47 2.59 -1.93
N GLN A 239 0.09 2.30 -3.10
CA GLN A 239 0.93 3.23 -3.87
C GLN A 239 0.75 3.07 -5.38
N SER A 240 1.11 4.11 -6.13
CA SER A 240 1.72 4.01 -7.47
C SER A 240 3.20 4.38 -7.36
N TYR A 241 3.96 4.31 -8.45
CA TYR A 241 5.39 4.64 -8.46
C TYR A 241 5.81 5.25 -9.81
N MET A 242 7.10 5.49 -10.00
CA MET A 242 7.70 5.93 -11.26
C MET A 242 8.32 4.74 -12.00
N PRO A 243 8.11 4.59 -13.32
CA PRO A 243 7.14 5.28 -14.17
C PRO A 243 5.71 5.08 -13.71
N ALA A 244 4.77 5.95 -14.17
CA ALA A 244 3.34 5.86 -13.82
C ALA A 244 2.81 4.44 -14.00
N GLN A 245 2.18 3.91 -12.97
CA GLN A 245 1.73 2.53 -12.91
C GLN A 245 0.43 2.42 -12.12
N GLU A 246 -0.22 1.27 -12.22
CA GLU A 246 -1.44 0.98 -11.48
C GLU A 246 -1.20 1.02 -9.97
N ILE A 247 -2.23 1.45 -9.23
CA ILE A 247 -2.17 1.53 -7.77
C ILE A 247 -2.23 0.12 -7.19
N GLN A 248 -1.32 -0.19 -6.27
CA GLN A 248 -1.13 -1.53 -5.72
C GLN A 248 -1.11 -1.51 -4.19
N ILE A 249 -1.67 -2.56 -3.57
CA ILE A 249 -1.59 -2.81 -2.12
C ILE A 249 -0.24 -3.45 -1.82
N LEU A 250 0.55 -2.80 -0.97
CA LEU A 250 1.91 -3.21 -0.67
C LEU A 250 1.98 -4.40 0.28
N LYS A 251 2.90 -5.32 0.03
CA LYS A 251 3.37 -6.29 1.03
C LYS A 251 4.11 -5.58 2.15
N ASN A 252 4.12 -6.18 3.33
CA ASN A 252 4.86 -5.67 4.47
C ASN A 252 6.22 -6.37 4.59
N PRO A 253 7.34 -5.70 4.25
CA PRO A 253 8.68 -6.28 4.41
C PRO A 253 9.17 -6.31 5.86
N MET A 254 8.53 -5.54 6.76
CA MET A 254 8.93 -5.46 8.18
C MET A 254 8.47 -6.67 8.98
N ASN A 255 7.33 -7.27 8.61
CA ASN A 255 6.80 -8.46 9.26
C ASN A 255 6.04 -9.34 8.25
N PRO A 256 6.71 -10.31 7.63
CA PRO A 256 6.08 -11.21 6.66
C PRO A 256 4.92 -12.04 7.25
N GLY A 257 4.92 -12.30 8.57
CA GLY A 257 3.90 -13.11 9.25
C GLY A 257 2.52 -12.47 9.29
N ILE A 258 2.44 -11.15 9.15
CA ILE A 258 1.17 -10.40 9.09
C ILE A 258 1.00 -9.65 7.76
N SER A 259 1.93 -9.83 6.80
CA SER A 259 1.82 -9.18 5.49
C SER A 259 0.47 -9.52 4.83
N PRO A 260 -0.20 -8.50 4.20
CA PRO A 260 0.24 -7.13 3.91
C PRO A 260 -0.01 -6.09 5.02
N TRP A 261 -0.48 -6.51 6.19
CA TRP A 261 -0.75 -5.61 7.31
C TRP A 261 0.55 -5.07 7.92
N TYR A 262 0.59 -3.75 8.13
CA TYR A 262 1.64 -3.04 8.87
C TYR A 262 1.16 -2.72 10.27
N SER A 263 1.98 -2.92 11.30
CA SER A 263 1.64 -2.50 12.67
C SER A 263 1.97 -1.03 12.91
N THR A 264 1.18 -0.33 13.72
CA THR A 264 1.55 0.99 14.25
C THR A 264 2.62 0.91 15.33
N ASN A 265 2.85 -0.29 15.88
CA ASN A 265 3.82 -0.56 16.93
C ASN A 265 5.20 -0.90 16.35
N PHE A 266 5.80 0.03 15.62
CA PHE A 266 7.17 -0.10 15.14
C PHE A 266 8.08 0.99 15.71
N SER A 267 9.34 0.65 15.96
CA SER A 267 10.38 1.62 16.32
C SER A 267 11.18 2.02 15.07
N GLY A 268 11.59 3.30 15.02
CA GLY A 268 12.37 3.82 13.88
C GLY A 268 11.53 4.12 12.63
N PRO A 269 12.11 3.97 11.43
CA PRO A 269 11.43 4.27 10.18
C PRO A 269 10.45 3.17 9.75
N LEU A 270 9.45 3.55 8.96
CA LEU A 270 8.55 2.64 8.27
C LEU A 270 9.20 2.22 6.95
N PHE A 271 9.53 0.94 6.81
CA PHE A 271 10.05 0.37 5.57
C PHE A 271 8.89 -0.18 4.74
N THR A 272 8.78 0.31 3.51
CA THR A 272 7.92 -0.27 2.47
C THR A 272 8.80 -0.93 1.40
N PRO A 273 8.28 -1.73 0.50
CA PRO A 273 9.11 -2.45 -0.47
C PRO A 273 10.02 -1.57 -1.35
N GLU A 274 9.59 -0.33 -1.63
CA GLU A 274 10.30 0.55 -2.56
C GLU A 274 10.70 1.89 -1.92
N TRP A 275 10.35 2.15 -0.64
CA TRP A 275 10.66 3.42 0.03
C TRP A 275 10.74 3.29 1.56
N THR A 276 11.37 4.28 2.19
CA THR A 276 11.46 4.39 3.66
C THR A 276 10.90 5.73 4.12
N PHE A 277 9.97 5.68 5.07
CA PHE A 277 9.38 6.88 5.67
C PHE A 277 9.77 7.03 7.14
N GLN A 278 9.82 8.27 7.63
CA GLN A 278 9.83 8.57 9.07
C GLN A 278 8.39 8.66 9.58
N ARG A 279 8.17 8.44 10.89
CA ARG A 279 6.85 8.63 11.52
C ARG A 279 6.30 10.05 11.31
N SER A 280 7.18 11.05 11.28
CA SER A 280 6.84 12.47 11.02
C SER A 280 6.36 12.76 9.60
N HIS A 281 6.50 11.81 8.67
CA HIS A 281 5.99 11.93 7.30
C HIS A 281 4.49 11.63 7.20
N LEU A 282 3.82 11.24 8.31
CA LEU A 282 2.38 10.99 8.32
C LEU A 282 1.60 12.32 8.25
N LYS A 283 0.70 12.41 7.29
CA LYS A 283 -0.10 13.60 6.99
C LYS A 283 -1.54 13.24 6.66
N ARG A 284 -2.44 14.22 6.75
CA ARG A 284 -3.88 14.14 6.45
C ARG A 284 -4.33 15.33 5.61
N PHE A 285 -5.30 15.09 4.68
CA PHE A 285 -5.98 16.14 3.91
C PHE A 285 -6.75 17.13 4.77
#